data_c80a29d6e4cfe6a1c8833a253adfaa95
#
_entry.id   c80a29d6e4cfe6a1c8833a253adfaa95
#
_cell.length_a   1.000
_cell.length_b   1.000
_cell.length_c   1.000
_cell.angle_alpha   90.00
_cell.angle_beta   90.00
_cell.angle_gamma   90.00
#
_symmetry.space_group_name_H-M   'P 1'
#
loop_
_entity.id
_entity.type
_entity.pdbx_description
1 polymer ?
#
loop_
_entity_poly.entity_id
_entity_poly.type
_entity_poly.pdbx_seq_one_letter_code
_entity_poly.pdbx_strand_id
1 'polypeptide(L)'
;MLSKIQSLGCRGVTGYAVSVECHVSNGLPGFDIVGLPDAAVKEARERVRSAIKTNGMKFPVSRLTVNLAPADTRKAGTLYDLPVLLGILCATGEIRQPPATAAFLGEVSLAGEVRPVTGALTMALAAEQIGLKELYVPAGNAAEAAFADHVTVYPVENIAQLVHHLRGDRRIAPKTAPRLETEPRFPVDFAEVKAQENVKRALEVAAAGGHNILLIGPPGAGKSMLAKRLPTILPAMNRAEMIETTQVYSVLGLTTPDDPVVRTRPFRAPHHTVSNVAMSGGGSALQPGEMSLADNGVLFLDELPEFSPAVLETMRQPLEDGSITISRATGSVTYPSRFMLVCAMNPCKCGWYGHPSGRCRCSPRDVRRYHARVSGPLLDRIDIITEVPSLHFDELRSTTVPESSAVVKQRVETARAIQRERFKGTSCRCNANMQTPELRRFCELDETGALLMQQAFESLGLTARSYDRIRRVARTIADLAGSESILPEHLSEAIQYRTHQLIQN
;
A
#
# COMPACT_ATOMS: atom_id res chain seq x y z
N MET A 1 24.90 21.96 -31.87
CA MET A 1 25.53 21.40 -30.65
C MET A 1 24.60 20.37 -30.05
N LEU A 2 25.14 19.30 -29.47
CA LEU A 2 24.36 18.22 -28.82
C LEU A 2 24.68 18.18 -27.33
N SER A 3 23.64 18.06 -26.50
CA SER A 3 23.76 17.80 -25.06
C SER A 3 22.93 16.57 -24.67
N LYS A 4 23.27 15.97 -23.53
CA LYS A 4 22.60 14.79 -23.03
C LYS A 4 22.42 14.89 -21.52
N ILE A 5 21.18 14.94 -21.03
CA ILE A 5 20.84 15.01 -19.61
C ILE A 5 20.14 13.74 -19.19
N GLN A 6 20.54 13.16 -18.05
CA GLN A 6 19.83 12.01 -17.50
C GLN A 6 18.59 12.47 -16.72
N SER A 7 17.54 11.73 -16.89
CA SER A 7 16.27 11.86 -16.17
C SER A 7 15.71 10.48 -15.87
N LEU A 8 14.57 10.44 -15.22
CA LEU A 8 13.87 9.21 -14.87
C LEU A 8 12.38 9.38 -15.17
N GLY A 9 11.70 8.28 -15.34
CA GLY A 9 10.26 8.22 -15.39
C GLY A 9 9.76 7.09 -14.50
N CYS A 10 8.47 7.06 -14.20
CA CYS A 10 7.87 5.94 -13.52
C CYS A 10 6.60 5.47 -14.26
N ARG A 11 6.34 4.17 -14.13
CA ARG A 11 5.12 3.53 -14.58
C ARG A 11 4.58 2.68 -13.44
N GLY A 12 3.56 3.17 -12.77
CA GLY A 12 3.17 2.62 -11.47
C GLY A 12 4.32 2.75 -10.47
N VAL A 13 4.64 1.67 -9.78
CA VAL A 13 5.75 1.60 -8.80
C VAL A 13 7.09 1.17 -9.41
N THR A 14 7.21 1.17 -10.73
CA THR A 14 8.44 0.82 -11.43
C THR A 14 9.02 2.07 -12.10
N GLY A 15 10.24 2.45 -11.72
CA GLY A 15 10.98 3.53 -12.35
C GLY A 15 11.83 3.05 -13.52
N TYR A 16 12.16 3.95 -14.45
CA TYR A 16 13.02 3.69 -15.60
C TYR A 16 13.85 4.92 -15.96
N ALA A 17 15.01 4.69 -16.59
CA ALA A 17 15.88 5.75 -17.06
C ALA A 17 15.32 6.44 -18.31
N VAL A 18 15.48 7.76 -18.38
CA VAL A 18 15.18 8.58 -19.55
C VAL A 18 16.38 9.45 -19.87
N SER A 19 16.83 9.40 -21.14
CA SER A 19 17.86 10.28 -21.64
C SER A 19 17.23 11.43 -22.44
N VAL A 20 17.47 12.66 -22.01
CA VAL A 20 17.02 13.88 -22.69
C VAL A 20 18.16 14.41 -23.55
N GLU A 21 18.02 14.27 -24.86
CA GLU A 21 19.04 14.68 -25.85
C GLU A 21 18.56 15.96 -26.54
N CYS A 22 19.30 17.04 -26.38
CA CYS A 22 18.97 18.32 -27.00
C CYS A 22 19.95 18.66 -28.12
N HIS A 23 19.45 18.87 -29.32
CA HIS A 23 20.20 19.26 -30.50
C HIS A 23 19.80 20.64 -30.98
N VAL A 24 20.77 21.56 -31.03
CA VAL A 24 20.63 22.89 -31.62
C VAL A 24 21.29 22.87 -33.00
N SER A 25 20.53 23.13 -34.04
CA SER A 25 20.98 23.16 -35.44
C SER A 25 20.62 24.48 -36.12
N ASN A 26 21.35 24.84 -37.16
CA ASN A 26 21.05 25.97 -38.03
C ASN A 26 19.71 25.75 -38.77
N GLY A 27 18.92 26.76 -38.97
CA GLY A 27 17.67 26.68 -39.70
C GLY A 27 16.61 27.67 -39.15
N LEU A 28 15.41 27.56 -39.69
CA LEU A 28 14.27 28.34 -39.20
C LEU A 28 14.00 28.00 -37.72
N PRO A 29 13.76 29.00 -36.86
CA PRO A 29 13.45 28.79 -35.47
C PRO A 29 12.27 27.84 -35.30
N GLY A 30 12.50 26.78 -34.52
CA GLY A 30 11.50 25.76 -34.20
C GLY A 30 11.89 25.02 -32.91
N PHE A 31 10.90 24.49 -32.19
CA PHE A 31 11.13 23.70 -31.00
C PHE A 31 10.26 22.43 -31.01
N ASP A 32 10.90 21.29 -31.28
CA ASP A 32 10.25 19.98 -31.39
C ASP A 32 10.68 19.07 -30.25
N ILE A 33 9.72 18.34 -29.67
CA ILE A 33 9.97 17.28 -28.66
C ILE A 33 9.48 15.96 -29.27
N VAL A 34 10.40 14.98 -29.35
CA VAL A 34 10.15 13.64 -29.91
C VAL A 34 10.44 12.55 -28.86
N GLY A 35 10.12 11.29 -29.13
CA GLY A 35 10.31 10.17 -28.19
C GLY A 35 9.03 9.79 -27.44
N LEU A 36 7.88 9.78 -28.14
CA LEU A 36 6.54 9.48 -27.63
C LEU A 36 6.08 10.37 -26.44
N PRO A 37 6.22 11.72 -26.53
CA PRO A 37 5.72 12.64 -25.53
C PRO A 37 4.19 12.63 -25.49
N ASP A 38 3.60 12.72 -24.30
CA ASP A 38 2.17 13.06 -24.14
C ASP A 38 1.90 14.57 -24.37
N ALA A 39 0.65 14.99 -24.16
CA ALA A 39 0.28 16.40 -24.32
C ALA A 39 1.03 17.31 -23.33
N ALA A 40 1.14 16.90 -22.05
CA ALA A 40 1.80 17.67 -21.01
C ALA A 40 3.30 17.88 -21.28
N VAL A 41 3.97 16.83 -21.80
CA VAL A 41 5.39 16.90 -22.23
C VAL A 41 5.53 17.83 -23.44
N LYS A 42 4.58 17.83 -24.39
CA LYS A 42 4.63 18.75 -25.53
C LYS A 42 4.46 20.21 -25.12
N GLU A 43 3.66 20.49 -24.12
CA GLU A 43 3.46 21.83 -23.55
C GLU A 43 4.71 22.36 -22.80
N ALA A 44 5.65 21.50 -22.41
CA ALA A 44 6.93 21.89 -21.82
C ALA A 44 7.65 22.97 -22.64
N ARG A 45 7.47 22.99 -23.98
CA ARG A 45 8.09 23.97 -24.87
C ARG A 45 7.86 25.41 -24.42
N GLU A 46 6.62 25.74 -24.11
CA GLU A 46 6.24 27.10 -23.70
C GLU A 46 6.70 27.43 -22.28
N ARG A 47 6.59 26.45 -21.34
CA ARG A 47 7.04 26.63 -19.96
C ARG A 47 8.55 26.84 -19.91
N VAL A 48 9.32 25.96 -20.55
CA VAL A 48 10.78 26.03 -20.58
C VAL A 48 11.29 27.30 -21.27
N ARG A 49 10.69 27.66 -22.42
CA ARG A 49 11.05 28.88 -23.15
C ARG A 49 10.82 30.13 -22.30
N SER A 50 9.68 30.23 -21.64
CA SER A 50 9.34 31.35 -20.76
C SER A 50 10.31 31.38 -19.55
N ALA A 51 10.51 30.30 -18.87
CA ALA A 51 11.38 30.21 -17.69
C ALA A 51 12.83 30.62 -18.00
N ILE A 52 13.40 30.17 -19.12
CA ILE A 52 14.74 30.59 -19.56
C ILE A 52 14.81 32.12 -19.74
N LYS A 53 13.86 32.69 -20.46
CA LYS A 53 13.84 34.13 -20.71
C LYS A 53 13.61 34.98 -19.46
N THR A 54 12.64 34.57 -18.60
CA THR A 54 12.33 35.27 -17.36
C THR A 54 13.50 35.31 -16.39
N ASN A 55 14.37 34.30 -16.42
CA ASN A 55 15.56 34.27 -15.59
C ASN A 55 16.82 34.86 -16.27
N GLY A 56 16.65 35.67 -17.32
CA GLY A 56 17.74 36.42 -17.96
C GLY A 56 18.69 35.58 -18.79
N MET A 57 18.36 34.33 -19.07
CA MET A 57 19.18 33.45 -19.91
C MET A 57 18.75 33.50 -21.37
N LYS A 58 19.67 33.19 -22.30
CA LYS A 58 19.38 33.26 -23.75
C LYS A 58 18.70 32.01 -24.24
N PHE A 59 17.50 32.15 -24.80
CA PHE A 59 16.86 31.06 -25.56
C PHE A 59 17.35 31.10 -27.02
N PRO A 60 17.80 29.95 -27.61
CA PRO A 60 18.36 29.93 -28.95
C PRO A 60 17.32 30.28 -30.01
N VAL A 61 17.72 31.17 -30.94
CA VAL A 61 16.94 31.53 -32.16
C VAL A 61 17.40 30.62 -33.29
N SER A 62 17.19 29.30 -33.12
CA SER A 62 17.67 28.24 -34.01
C SER A 62 16.65 27.07 -33.97
N ARG A 63 16.83 26.07 -34.80
CA ARG A 63 16.03 24.88 -34.74
C ARG A 63 16.50 24.00 -33.55
N LEU A 64 15.61 23.77 -32.61
CA LEU A 64 15.82 22.97 -31.40
C LEU A 64 15.02 21.67 -31.51
N THR A 65 15.69 20.54 -31.38
CA THR A 65 15.04 19.23 -31.30
C THR A 65 15.45 18.56 -30.00
N VAL A 66 14.45 18.15 -29.20
CA VAL A 66 14.65 17.39 -27.96
C VAL A 66 14.11 15.98 -28.14
N ASN A 67 14.97 14.99 -27.95
CA ASN A 67 14.60 13.58 -27.98
C ASN A 67 14.56 13.01 -26.56
N LEU A 68 13.47 12.35 -26.21
CA LEU A 68 13.31 11.63 -24.94
C LEU A 68 13.47 10.13 -25.18
N ALA A 69 14.66 9.60 -24.98
CA ALA A 69 14.98 8.19 -25.17
C ALA A 69 14.72 7.36 -23.88
N PRO A 70 14.29 6.08 -23.99
CA PRO A 70 14.05 5.30 -25.20
C PRO A 70 12.71 5.65 -25.86
N ALA A 71 12.61 5.47 -27.19
CA ALA A 71 11.42 5.84 -27.95
C ALA A 71 10.28 4.79 -27.91
N ASP A 72 10.48 3.65 -27.28
CA ASP A 72 9.50 2.57 -27.09
C ASP A 72 8.58 2.81 -25.88
N THR A 73 8.99 3.67 -24.96
CA THR A 73 8.25 4.00 -23.73
C THR A 73 7.62 5.37 -23.84
N ARG A 74 6.30 5.48 -23.58
CA ARG A 74 5.58 6.75 -23.56
C ARG A 74 6.00 7.58 -22.34
N LYS A 75 6.39 8.84 -22.56
CA LYS A 75 6.73 9.81 -21.53
C LYS A 75 5.50 10.66 -21.21
N ALA A 76 5.14 10.69 -19.95
CA ALA A 76 3.95 11.38 -19.45
C ALA A 76 4.28 12.34 -18.31
N GLY A 77 3.51 13.43 -18.23
CA GLY A 77 3.61 14.39 -17.14
C GLY A 77 4.64 15.48 -17.37
N THR A 78 4.73 16.38 -16.39
CA THR A 78 5.53 17.63 -16.48
C THR A 78 6.95 17.50 -15.94
N LEU A 79 7.31 16.33 -15.41
CA LEU A 79 8.59 16.07 -14.72
C LEU A 79 9.84 16.25 -15.62
N TYR A 80 9.66 16.28 -16.94
CA TYR A 80 10.76 16.44 -17.89
C TYR A 80 11.08 17.90 -18.22
N ASP A 81 10.33 18.88 -17.71
CA ASP A 81 10.58 20.30 -17.98
C ASP A 81 12.01 20.68 -17.56
N LEU A 82 12.42 20.30 -16.33
CA LEU A 82 13.74 20.64 -15.80
C LEU A 82 14.87 20.02 -16.62
N PRO A 83 14.91 18.71 -16.92
CA PRO A 83 15.98 18.14 -17.73
C PRO A 83 15.98 18.64 -19.18
N VAL A 84 14.83 18.98 -19.77
CA VAL A 84 14.73 19.62 -21.07
C VAL A 84 15.38 21.01 -21.03
N LEU A 85 15.04 21.82 -20.01
CA LEU A 85 15.64 23.13 -19.79
C LEU A 85 17.17 23.06 -19.68
N LEU A 86 17.67 22.16 -18.83
CA LEU A 86 19.11 21.97 -18.65
C LEU A 86 19.80 21.51 -19.94
N GLY A 87 19.16 20.63 -20.70
CA GLY A 87 19.65 20.20 -21.99
C GLY A 87 19.83 21.37 -22.97
N ILE A 88 18.87 22.30 -22.99
CA ILE A 88 18.97 23.51 -23.82
C ILE A 88 20.12 24.40 -23.34
N LEU A 89 20.23 24.66 -22.04
CA LEU A 89 21.30 25.48 -21.47
C LEU A 89 22.71 24.88 -21.71
N CYS A 90 22.85 23.54 -21.65
CA CYS A 90 24.09 22.88 -22.01
C CYS A 90 24.40 23.01 -23.51
N ALA A 91 23.40 22.78 -24.38
CA ALA A 91 23.57 22.86 -25.83
C ALA A 91 23.88 24.27 -26.33
N THR A 92 23.50 25.32 -25.58
CA THR A 92 23.83 26.74 -25.87
C THR A 92 25.11 27.21 -25.19
N GLY A 93 25.75 26.39 -24.34
CA GLY A 93 26.98 26.75 -23.62
C GLY A 93 26.77 27.64 -22.40
N GLU A 94 25.53 27.86 -21.96
CA GLU A 94 25.20 28.64 -20.75
C GLU A 94 25.65 27.92 -19.46
N ILE A 95 25.62 26.58 -19.45
CA ILE A 95 26.16 25.73 -18.37
C ILE A 95 26.99 24.59 -18.96
N ARG A 96 27.89 24.04 -18.14
CA ARG A 96 28.63 22.81 -18.49
C ARG A 96 27.74 21.59 -18.40
N GLN A 97 28.04 20.58 -19.20
CA GLN A 97 27.36 19.29 -19.15
C GLN A 97 27.53 18.67 -17.76
N PRO A 98 26.41 18.37 -17.03
CA PRO A 98 26.47 17.65 -15.76
C PRO A 98 27.04 16.23 -15.92
N PRO A 99 27.54 15.61 -14.83
CA PRO A 99 28.00 14.22 -14.88
C PRO A 99 26.91 13.27 -15.35
N ALA A 100 27.29 12.22 -16.09
CA ALA A 100 26.35 11.18 -16.53
C ALA A 100 25.73 10.40 -15.36
N THR A 101 26.27 10.52 -14.18
CA THR A 101 25.75 9.94 -12.92
C THR A 101 24.76 10.83 -12.18
N ALA A 102 24.45 12.01 -12.74
CA ALA A 102 23.46 12.94 -12.17
C ALA A 102 22.18 12.91 -13.01
N ALA A 103 21.02 12.81 -12.35
CA ALA A 103 19.73 12.91 -12.99
C ALA A 103 18.89 14.06 -12.41
N PHE A 104 17.96 14.56 -13.23
CA PHE A 104 17.16 15.75 -12.96
C PHE A 104 15.68 15.48 -13.19
N LEU A 105 14.84 15.94 -12.26
CA LEU A 105 13.38 15.81 -12.29
C LEU A 105 12.75 17.13 -11.85
N GLY A 106 11.65 17.52 -12.46
CA GLY A 106 10.86 18.67 -11.98
C GLY A 106 10.01 19.31 -13.05
N GLU A 107 8.83 19.76 -12.66
CA GLU A 107 8.04 20.69 -13.44
C GLU A 107 8.62 22.11 -13.28
N VAL A 108 8.65 22.90 -14.34
CA VAL A 108 9.15 24.27 -14.28
C VAL A 108 8.01 25.25 -14.51
N SER A 109 7.79 26.20 -13.60
CA SER A 109 6.85 27.30 -13.77
C SER A 109 7.38 28.32 -14.78
N LEU A 110 6.51 29.18 -15.30
CA LEU A 110 6.92 30.26 -16.22
C LEU A 110 7.92 31.24 -15.61
N ALA A 111 7.92 31.36 -14.27
CA ALA A 111 8.85 32.18 -13.51
C ALA A 111 10.17 31.44 -13.19
N GLY A 112 10.26 30.12 -13.44
CA GLY A 112 11.44 29.31 -13.17
C GLY A 112 11.47 28.63 -11.80
N GLU A 113 10.34 28.59 -11.08
CA GLU A 113 10.20 27.75 -9.88
C GLU A 113 10.15 26.28 -10.29
N VAL A 114 10.72 25.40 -9.47
CA VAL A 114 10.69 23.96 -9.69
C VAL A 114 9.61 23.35 -8.78
N ARG A 115 8.54 22.84 -9.39
CA ARG A 115 7.35 22.33 -8.73
C ARG A 115 7.39 20.83 -8.50
N PRO A 116 6.75 20.35 -7.42
CA PRO A 116 6.67 18.91 -7.10
C PRO A 116 6.10 18.06 -8.24
N VAL A 117 6.58 16.83 -8.30
CA VAL A 117 6.15 15.80 -9.25
C VAL A 117 5.69 14.54 -8.49
N THR A 118 4.88 13.70 -9.14
CA THR A 118 4.43 12.44 -8.57
C THR A 118 5.45 11.32 -8.80
N GLY A 119 5.56 10.37 -7.86
CA GLY A 119 6.43 9.20 -8.00
C GLY A 119 7.91 9.46 -7.76
N ALA A 120 8.27 10.54 -7.05
CA ALA A 120 9.67 10.90 -6.81
C ALA A 120 10.44 9.82 -6.04
N LEU A 121 9.84 9.17 -5.06
CA LEU A 121 10.46 8.03 -4.36
C LEU A 121 10.73 6.86 -5.33
N THR A 122 9.76 6.50 -6.16
CA THR A 122 9.93 5.42 -7.14
C THR A 122 11.08 5.70 -8.10
N MET A 123 11.20 6.97 -8.55
CA MET A 123 12.30 7.38 -9.43
C MET A 123 13.65 7.42 -8.70
N ALA A 124 13.67 7.83 -7.42
CA ALA A 124 14.89 7.81 -6.60
C ALA A 124 15.42 6.38 -6.39
N LEU A 125 14.53 5.42 -6.11
CA LEU A 125 14.91 4.00 -6.01
C LEU A 125 15.41 3.44 -7.35
N ALA A 126 14.81 3.85 -8.48
CA ALA A 126 15.30 3.48 -9.79
C ALA A 126 16.68 4.10 -10.08
N ALA A 127 16.92 5.36 -9.67
CA ALA A 127 18.23 5.99 -9.77
C ALA A 127 19.33 5.18 -9.06
N GLU A 128 19.03 4.72 -7.86
CA GLU A 128 19.90 3.83 -7.08
C GLU A 128 20.20 2.52 -7.82
N GLN A 129 19.17 1.84 -8.33
CA GLN A 129 19.30 0.55 -9.05
C GLN A 129 20.16 0.64 -10.32
N ILE A 130 20.09 1.76 -11.05
CA ILE A 130 20.90 1.99 -12.25
C ILE A 130 22.26 2.65 -11.98
N GLY A 131 22.61 2.85 -10.70
CA GLY A 131 23.93 3.33 -10.25
C GLY A 131 24.16 4.84 -10.39
N LEU A 132 23.11 5.66 -10.47
CA LEU A 132 23.24 7.12 -10.39
C LEU A 132 23.74 7.53 -9.00
N LYS A 133 24.50 8.63 -8.94
CA LYS A 133 25.08 9.14 -7.69
C LYS A 133 24.36 10.37 -7.16
N GLU A 134 23.79 11.16 -8.04
CA GLU A 134 23.16 12.43 -7.73
C GLU A 134 21.77 12.49 -8.34
N LEU A 135 20.80 12.96 -7.59
CA LEU A 135 19.44 13.17 -8.04
C LEU A 135 18.96 14.55 -7.62
N TYR A 136 18.66 15.39 -8.60
CA TYR A 136 18.12 16.73 -8.43
C TYR A 136 16.61 16.67 -8.58
N VAL A 137 15.89 16.97 -7.50
CA VAL A 137 14.41 16.88 -7.44
C VAL A 137 13.83 18.18 -6.90
N PRO A 138 12.54 18.47 -7.16
CA PRO A 138 11.87 19.57 -6.51
C PRO A 138 12.03 19.53 -4.99
N ALA A 139 12.19 20.69 -4.35
CA ALA A 139 12.38 20.77 -2.89
C ALA A 139 11.25 20.06 -2.12
N GLY A 140 10.01 20.12 -2.63
CA GLY A 140 8.85 19.44 -2.05
C GLY A 140 8.91 17.90 -2.10
N ASN A 141 9.71 17.32 -3.02
CA ASN A 141 9.88 15.87 -3.13
C ASN A 141 11.17 15.35 -2.47
N ALA A 142 12.08 16.27 -2.08
CA ALA A 142 13.41 15.86 -1.64
C ALA A 142 13.39 14.97 -0.39
N ALA A 143 12.42 15.17 0.51
CA ALA A 143 12.30 14.38 1.73
C ALA A 143 11.92 12.92 1.45
N GLU A 144 10.98 12.66 0.52
CA GLU A 144 10.62 11.30 0.11
C GLU A 144 11.71 10.64 -0.74
N ALA A 145 12.32 11.38 -1.68
CA ALA A 145 13.39 10.88 -2.53
C ALA A 145 14.63 10.46 -1.74
N ALA A 146 14.91 11.14 -0.62
CA ALA A 146 16.06 10.86 0.25
C ALA A 146 16.00 9.50 0.97
N PHE A 147 14.91 8.73 0.84
CA PHE A 147 14.84 7.33 1.30
C PHE A 147 15.56 6.33 0.39
N ALA A 148 16.03 6.74 -0.79
CA ALA A 148 17.01 6.00 -1.57
C ALA A 148 18.40 6.15 -0.95
N ASP A 149 19.02 5.03 -0.50
CA ASP A 149 20.20 5.07 0.37
C ASP A 149 21.51 5.47 -0.32
N HIS A 150 21.65 5.09 -1.59
CA HIS A 150 22.93 5.22 -2.32
C HIS A 150 22.93 6.34 -3.36
N VAL A 151 21.95 7.25 -3.29
CA VAL A 151 21.81 8.41 -4.16
C VAL A 151 21.79 9.68 -3.33
N THR A 152 22.68 10.63 -3.65
CA THR A 152 22.67 11.95 -3.01
C THR A 152 21.56 12.81 -3.62
N VAL A 153 20.57 13.21 -2.81
CA VAL A 153 19.41 13.96 -3.25
C VAL A 153 19.62 15.46 -3.01
N TYR A 154 19.45 16.27 -4.06
CA TYR A 154 19.58 17.73 -4.00
C TYR A 154 18.21 18.38 -4.19
N PRO A 155 17.72 19.16 -3.18
CA PRO A 155 16.44 19.89 -3.28
C PRO A 155 16.60 21.12 -4.17
N VAL A 156 15.80 21.20 -5.24
CA VAL A 156 15.81 22.33 -6.17
C VAL A 156 14.54 23.14 -6.00
N GLU A 157 14.68 24.43 -5.66
CA GLU A 157 13.57 25.37 -5.52
C GLU A 157 13.24 26.11 -6.83
N ASN A 158 14.30 26.50 -7.57
CA ASN A 158 14.21 27.24 -8.81
C ASN A 158 15.41 27.01 -9.71
N ILE A 159 15.27 27.39 -10.99
CA ILE A 159 16.33 27.19 -12.00
C ILE A 159 17.57 28.06 -11.76
N ALA A 160 17.42 29.25 -11.19
CA ALA A 160 18.57 30.12 -10.90
C ALA A 160 19.48 29.49 -9.85
N GLN A 161 18.89 28.96 -8.75
CA GLN A 161 19.61 28.22 -7.71
C GLN A 161 20.38 27.01 -8.30
N LEU A 162 19.72 26.22 -9.18
CA LEU A 162 20.34 25.06 -9.80
C LEU A 162 21.49 25.45 -10.75
N VAL A 163 21.30 26.50 -11.56
CA VAL A 163 22.36 27.00 -12.48
C VAL A 163 23.58 27.47 -11.70
N HIS A 164 23.41 28.23 -10.60
CA HIS A 164 24.51 28.64 -9.72
C HIS A 164 25.22 27.44 -9.09
N HIS A 165 24.46 26.40 -8.69
CA HIS A 165 25.04 25.16 -8.17
C HIS A 165 25.90 24.44 -9.23
N LEU A 166 25.38 24.26 -10.44
CA LEU A 166 26.07 23.59 -11.53
C LEU A 166 27.29 24.38 -12.06
N ARG A 167 27.27 25.70 -11.93
CA ARG A 167 28.45 26.57 -12.22
C ARG A 167 29.50 26.53 -11.11
N GLY A 168 29.15 26.06 -9.91
CA GLY A 168 30.03 26.03 -8.73
C GLY A 168 29.98 27.30 -7.92
N ASP A 169 29.15 28.28 -8.22
CA ASP A 169 29.03 29.57 -7.54
C ASP A 169 28.42 29.44 -6.14
N ARG A 170 27.33 28.66 -6.06
CA ARG A 170 26.62 28.41 -4.79
C ARG A 170 26.12 26.98 -4.73
N ARG A 171 26.61 26.22 -3.78
CA ARG A 171 26.23 24.80 -3.62
C ARG A 171 24.87 24.64 -2.94
N ILE A 172 24.05 23.73 -3.45
CA ILE A 172 22.85 23.23 -2.79
C ILE A 172 23.29 22.17 -1.76
N ALA A 173 22.80 22.27 -0.55
CA ALA A 173 23.04 21.24 0.47
C ALA A 173 22.21 19.99 0.15
N PRO A 174 22.80 18.78 0.22
CA PRO A 174 22.04 17.55 0.01
C PRO A 174 21.00 17.35 1.12
N LYS A 175 19.88 16.74 0.75
CA LYS A 175 18.82 16.36 1.68
C LYS A 175 19.10 14.97 2.23
N THR A 176 19.11 14.84 3.55
CA THR A 176 19.17 13.55 4.23
C THR A 176 17.75 13.04 4.51
N ALA A 177 17.59 11.72 4.53
CA ALA A 177 16.33 11.11 4.93
C ALA A 177 15.92 11.58 6.33
N PRO A 178 14.66 11.96 6.54
CA PRO A 178 14.19 12.35 7.86
C PRO A 178 14.29 11.17 8.83
N ARG A 179 14.71 11.45 10.07
CA ARG A 179 14.70 10.44 11.13
C ARG A 179 13.26 10.07 11.49
N LEU A 180 12.97 8.79 11.52
CA LEU A 180 11.64 8.25 11.85
C LEU A 180 11.53 7.98 13.37
N GLU A 181 11.76 9.00 14.20
CA GLU A 181 11.95 8.84 15.66
C GLU A 181 10.66 8.77 16.47
N THR A 182 9.49 9.06 15.90
CA THR A 182 8.24 9.07 16.66
C THR A 182 7.33 7.90 16.31
N GLU A 183 6.95 7.12 17.33
CA GLU A 183 5.87 6.14 17.15
C GLU A 183 4.56 6.83 16.73
N PRO A 184 3.80 6.23 15.81
CA PRO A 184 2.54 6.78 15.38
C PRO A 184 1.57 6.90 16.56
N ARG A 185 0.93 8.06 16.73
CA ARG A 185 -0.14 8.25 17.72
C ARG A 185 -1.49 7.98 17.05
N PHE A 186 -2.28 7.15 17.69
CA PHE A 186 -3.65 6.89 17.26
C PHE A 186 -4.63 7.65 18.13
N PRO A 187 -5.71 8.22 17.56
CA PRO A 187 -6.73 8.93 18.33
C PRO A 187 -7.69 7.99 19.06
N VAL A 188 -7.51 6.68 18.96
CA VAL A 188 -8.39 5.63 19.52
C VAL A 188 -7.55 4.56 20.21
N ASP A 189 -8.13 3.88 21.22
CA ASP A 189 -7.47 2.81 21.97
C ASP A 189 -8.42 1.64 22.25
N PHE A 190 -7.88 0.41 22.37
CA PHE A 190 -8.64 -0.78 22.78
C PHE A 190 -9.23 -0.65 24.19
N ALA A 191 -8.62 0.13 25.08
CA ALA A 191 -9.14 0.42 26.41
C ALA A 191 -10.50 1.13 26.40
N GLU A 192 -10.89 1.76 25.29
CA GLU A 192 -12.22 2.36 25.12
C GLU A 192 -13.31 1.32 24.82
N VAL A 193 -12.95 0.09 24.49
CA VAL A 193 -13.87 -1.00 24.18
C VAL A 193 -14.18 -1.78 25.45
N LYS A 194 -15.37 -1.60 26.00
CA LYS A 194 -15.83 -2.34 27.17
C LYS A 194 -16.35 -3.71 26.76
N ALA A 195 -16.12 -4.71 27.59
CA ALA A 195 -16.50 -6.11 27.35
C ALA A 195 -15.98 -6.65 25.99
N GLN A 196 -16.61 -7.67 25.41
CA GLN A 196 -16.29 -8.25 24.11
C GLN A 196 -14.87 -8.86 24.04
N GLU A 197 -14.40 -9.46 25.13
CA GLU A 197 -13.03 -10.01 25.24
C GLU A 197 -12.74 -11.09 24.17
N ASN A 198 -13.75 -11.90 23.81
CA ASN A 198 -13.61 -12.90 22.74
C ASN A 198 -13.32 -12.24 21.36
N VAL A 199 -13.96 -11.09 21.08
CA VAL A 199 -13.73 -10.36 19.83
C VAL A 199 -12.37 -9.68 19.83
N LYS A 200 -11.98 -9.09 20.97
CA LYS A 200 -10.63 -8.51 21.13
C LYS A 200 -9.57 -9.59 20.95
N ARG A 201 -9.77 -10.79 21.52
CA ARG A 201 -8.87 -11.94 21.33
C ARG A 201 -8.80 -12.35 19.85
N ALA A 202 -9.92 -12.45 19.14
CA ALA A 202 -9.93 -12.75 17.71
C ALA A 202 -9.17 -11.69 16.89
N LEU A 203 -9.29 -10.39 17.23
CA LEU A 203 -8.56 -9.30 16.59
C LEU A 203 -7.06 -9.35 16.92
N GLU A 204 -6.68 -9.71 18.16
CA GLU A 204 -5.29 -9.93 18.56
C GLU A 204 -4.64 -11.06 17.73
N VAL A 205 -5.32 -12.21 17.61
CA VAL A 205 -4.86 -13.34 16.79
C VAL A 205 -4.75 -12.92 15.32
N ALA A 206 -5.76 -12.21 14.82
CA ALA A 206 -5.75 -11.71 13.46
C ALA A 206 -4.57 -10.76 13.19
N ALA A 207 -4.28 -9.81 14.11
CA ALA A 207 -3.16 -8.89 14.03
C ALA A 207 -1.81 -9.61 14.11
N ALA A 208 -1.68 -10.58 15.02
CA ALA A 208 -0.46 -11.35 15.22
C ALA A 208 -0.11 -12.22 14.01
N GLY A 209 -1.09 -12.86 13.37
CA GLY A 209 -0.86 -13.73 12.22
C GLY A 209 -1.00 -13.08 10.85
N GLY A 210 -1.60 -11.87 10.77
CA GLY A 210 -1.99 -11.25 9.51
C GLY A 210 -3.22 -11.91 8.87
N HIS A 211 -4.10 -12.48 9.69
CA HIS A 211 -5.26 -13.24 9.25
C HIS A 211 -6.43 -12.35 8.83
N ASN A 212 -7.10 -12.73 7.77
CA ASN A 212 -8.35 -12.09 7.35
C ASN A 212 -9.48 -12.45 8.34
N ILE A 213 -10.28 -11.44 8.72
CA ILE A 213 -11.31 -11.61 9.74
C ILE A 213 -12.67 -11.07 9.30
N LEU A 214 -13.74 -11.77 9.67
CA LEU A 214 -15.13 -11.37 9.51
C LEU A 214 -15.80 -11.22 10.88
N LEU A 215 -16.33 -10.02 11.12
CA LEU A 215 -17.10 -9.67 12.32
C LEU A 215 -18.61 -9.75 11.99
N ILE A 216 -19.34 -10.61 12.68
CA ILE A 216 -20.79 -10.78 12.47
C ILE A 216 -21.51 -10.38 13.76
N GLY A 217 -22.53 -9.54 13.64
CA GLY A 217 -23.29 -9.14 14.82
C GLY A 217 -24.42 -8.17 14.50
N PRO A 218 -25.34 -7.93 15.44
CA PRO A 218 -26.47 -7.05 15.22
C PRO A 218 -26.05 -5.60 15.00
N PRO A 219 -26.93 -4.74 14.46
CA PRO A 219 -26.67 -3.32 14.36
C PRO A 219 -26.36 -2.71 15.75
N GLY A 220 -25.39 -1.82 15.82
CA GLY A 220 -24.96 -1.18 17.08
C GLY A 220 -24.06 -2.03 17.99
N ALA A 221 -23.67 -3.26 17.60
CA ALA A 221 -22.78 -4.10 18.41
C ALA A 221 -21.30 -3.62 18.44
N GLY A 222 -20.95 -2.55 17.74
CA GLY A 222 -19.59 -1.99 17.78
C GLY A 222 -18.61 -2.56 16.75
N LYS A 223 -19.05 -3.33 15.76
CA LYS A 223 -18.18 -3.96 14.73
C LYS A 223 -17.21 -2.98 14.07
N SER A 224 -17.72 -1.87 13.53
CA SER A 224 -16.91 -0.84 12.86
C SER A 224 -15.99 -0.09 13.83
N MET A 225 -16.43 0.06 15.12
CA MET A 225 -15.61 0.63 16.18
C MET A 225 -14.40 -0.26 16.50
N LEU A 226 -14.60 -1.57 16.61
CA LEU A 226 -13.54 -2.57 16.82
C LEU A 226 -12.57 -2.59 15.65
N ALA A 227 -13.08 -2.64 14.41
CA ALA A 227 -12.25 -2.65 13.20
C ALA A 227 -11.35 -1.40 13.10
N LYS A 228 -11.86 -0.21 13.43
CA LYS A 228 -11.10 1.05 13.42
C LYS A 228 -9.98 1.11 14.47
N ARG A 229 -10.03 0.25 15.50
CA ARG A 229 -8.98 0.16 16.53
C ARG A 229 -7.90 -0.88 16.17
N LEU A 230 -8.14 -1.75 15.20
CA LEU A 230 -7.16 -2.75 14.78
C LEU A 230 -5.78 -2.17 14.43
N PRO A 231 -5.66 -1.02 13.72
CA PRO A 231 -4.35 -0.41 13.45
C PRO A 231 -3.51 -0.12 14.69
N THR A 232 -4.14 0.10 15.85
CA THR A 232 -3.43 0.42 17.10
C THR A 232 -2.65 -0.76 17.68
N ILE A 233 -3.03 -1.99 17.30
CA ILE A 233 -2.40 -3.23 17.77
C ILE A 233 -1.59 -3.95 16.68
N LEU A 234 -1.61 -3.45 15.45
CA LEU A 234 -0.79 -4.02 14.37
C LEU A 234 0.70 -3.80 14.64
N PRO A 235 1.56 -4.74 14.23
CA PRO A 235 3.01 -4.59 14.37
C PRO A 235 3.51 -3.40 13.56
N ALA A 236 4.57 -2.76 14.05
CA ALA A 236 5.21 -1.66 13.33
C ALA A 236 5.68 -2.10 11.94
N MET A 237 5.63 -1.17 10.98
CA MET A 237 6.17 -1.42 9.64
C MET A 237 7.70 -1.41 9.69
N ASN A 238 8.33 -2.36 9.01
CA ASN A 238 9.75 -2.30 8.75
C ASN A 238 10.04 -1.32 7.60
N ARG A 239 11.33 -0.98 7.39
CA ARG A 239 11.73 -0.01 6.36
C ARG A 239 11.28 -0.41 4.95
N ALA A 240 11.39 -1.69 4.61
CA ALA A 240 10.97 -2.17 3.29
C ALA A 240 9.46 -2.04 3.08
N GLU A 241 8.63 -2.36 4.08
CA GLU A 241 7.19 -2.16 4.05
C GLU A 241 6.83 -0.67 3.93
N MET A 242 7.53 0.23 4.67
CA MET A 242 7.32 1.68 4.56
C MET A 242 7.61 2.18 3.15
N ILE A 243 8.73 1.77 2.54
CA ILE A 243 9.11 2.15 1.19
C ILE A 243 8.09 1.63 0.17
N GLU A 244 7.73 0.34 0.23
CA GLU A 244 6.77 -0.29 -0.68
C GLU A 244 5.41 0.43 -0.64
N THR A 245 4.89 0.69 0.55
CA THR A 245 3.63 1.41 0.73
C THR A 245 3.75 2.87 0.26
N THR A 246 4.85 3.56 0.61
CA THR A 246 5.05 4.95 0.20
C THR A 246 5.16 5.10 -1.31
N GLN A 247 5.74 4.14 -2.03
CA GLN A 247 5.77 4.19 -3.51
C GLN A 247 4.35 4.27 -4.10
N VAL A 248 3.39 3.51 -3.55
CA VAL A 248 1.98 3.57 -4.01
C VAL A 248 1.38 4.95 -3.75
N TYR A 249 1.66 5.54 -2.59
CA TYR A 249 1.18 6.89 -2.24
C TYR A 249 1.87 7.98 -3.05
N SER A 250 3.17 7.86 -3.28
CA SER A 250 3.99 8.81 -4.06
C SER A 250 3.51 8.92 -5.51
N VAL A 251 3.19 7.81 -6.18
CA VAL A 251 2.68 7.85 -7.57
C VAL A 251 1.30 8.48 -7.70
N LEU A 252 0.55 8.58 -6.61
CA LEU A 252 -0.72 9.31 -6.55
C LEU A 252 -0.56 10.76 -6.07
N GLY A 253 0.65 11.19 -5.68
CA GLY A 253 0.90 12.52 -5.12
C GLY A 253 0.29 12.70 -3.72
N LEU A 254 0.15 11.63 -2.95
CA LEU A 254 -0.40 11.63 -1.60
C LEU A 254 0.66 11.79 -0.50
N THR A 255 1.93 11.90 -0.88
CA THR A 255 3.04 12.28 0.01
C THR A 255 3.15 13.80 0.09
N THR A 256 3.57 14.31 1.24
CA THR A 256 3.80 15.75 1.44
C THR A 256 5.21 16.00 2.03
N PRO A 257 5.76 17.23 1.94
CA PRO A 257 7.04 17.52 2.58
C PRO A 257 7.08 17.27 4.08
N ASP A 258 5.94 17.43 4.77
CA ASP A 258 5.79 17.23 6.21
C ASP A 258 5.56 15.76 6.57
N ASP A 259 4.92 14.99 5.67
CA ASP A 259 4.70 13.54 5.81
C ASP A 259 5.16 12.81 4.53
N PRO A 260 6.49 12.72 4.33
CA PRO A 260 7.06 12.20 3.07
C PRO A 260 7.03 10.68 2.97
N VAL A 261 6.72 9.97 4.07
CA VAL A 261 6.75 8.50 4.14
C VAL A 261 5.59 7.98 4.96
N VAL A 262 4.89 7.00 4.43
CA VAL A 262 3.83 6.28 5.16
C VAL A 262 4.46 5.43 6.26
N ARG A 263 4.31 5.89 7.52
CA ARG A 263 4.90 5.24 8.72
C ARG A 263 3.94 4.32 9.45
N THR A 264 2.65 4.51 9.24
CA THR A 264 1.58 3.69 9.84
C THR A 264 1.00 2.76 8.81
N ARG A 265 0.61 1.55 9.24
CA ARG A 265 -0.14 0.64 8.37
C ARG A 265 -1.43 1.31 7.92
N PRO A 266 -1.67 1.47 6.60
CA PRO A 266 -2.87 2.12 6.10
C PRO A 266 -4.13 1.40 6.58
N PHE A 267 -5.18 2.19 6.88
CA PHE A 267 -6.52 1.69 7.11
C PHE A 267 -7.46 2.28 6.06
N ARG A 268 -7.82 1.47 5.08
CA ARG A 268 -8.71 1.86 3.99
C ARG A 268 -10.09 1.29 4.21
N ALA A 269 -11.10 2.14 4.16
CA ALA A 269 -12.49 1.77 4.40
C ALA A 269 -13.40 2.34 3.30
N PRO A 270 -13.35 1.77 2.08
CA PRO A 270 -14.19 2.23 0.99
C PRO A 270 -15.67 1.97 1.29
N HIS A 271 -16.52 2.89 0.85
CA HIS A 271 -17.96 2.72 0.95
C HIS A 271 -18.43 1.59 0.02
N HIS A 272 -19.50 0.88 0.37
CA HIS A 272 -20.01 -0.25 -0.42
C HIS A 272 -20.44 0.09 -1.87
N THR A 273 -20.63 1.39 -2.17
CA THR A 273 -20.90 1.89 -3.54
C THR A 273 -19.65 2.07 -4.40
N VAL A 274 -18.48 1.72 -3.90
CA VAL A 274 -17.21 1.83 -4.62
C VAL A 274 -17.27 1.10 -5.96
N SER A 275 -16.71 1.70 -7.01
CA SER A 275 -16.62 1.05 -8.32
C SER A 275 -15.47 0.04 -8.38
N ASN A 276 -15.54 -0.93 -9.32
CA ASN A 276 -14.43 -1.86 -9.55
C ASN A 276 -13.10 -1.14 -9.83
N VAL A 277 -13.13 -0.06 -10.60
CA VAL A 277 -11.92 0.72 -10.93
C VAL A 277 -11.36 1.42 -9.70
N ALA A 278 -12.20 1.96 -8.83
CA ALA A 278 -11.73 2.57 -7.59
C ALA A 278 -11.17 1.52 -6.61
N MET A 279 -11.75 0.32 -6.58
CA MET A 279 -11.26 -0.77 -5.73
C MET A 279 -9.94 -1.36 -6.25
N SER A 280 -9.87 -1.73 -7.53
CA SER A 280 -8.72 -2.44 -8.13
C SER A 280 -7.67 -1.51 -8.72
N GLY A 281 -8.04 -0.30 -9.03
CA GLY A 281 -7.23 0.61 -9.83
C GLY A 281 -7.58 0.56 -11.32
N GLY A 282 -7.04 1.50 -12.08
CA GLY A 282 -7.31 1.59 -13.52
C GLY A 282 -7.28 3.01 -14.07
N GLY A 283 -8.22 3.29 -14.97
CA GLY A 283 -8.26 4.55 -15.71
C GLY A 283 -7.23 4.62 -16.83
N SER A 284 -7.14 5.76 -17.48
CA SER A 284 -6.18 6.01 -18.59
C SER A 284 -4.72 6.06 -18.11
N ALA A 285 -4.51 6.47 -16.86
CA ALA A 285 -3.20 6.59 -16.23
C ALA A 285 -2.78 5.32 -15.47
N LEU A 286 -3.58 4.24 -15.50
CA LEU A 286 -3.30 2.97 -14.81
C LEU A 286 -3.01 3.16 -13.31
N GLN A 287 -3.76 4.03 -12.64
CA GLN A 287 -3.56 4.38 -11.24
C GLN A 287 -3.94 3.23 -10.29
N PRO A 288 -3.26 3.11 -9.11
CA PRO A 288 -3.63 2.14 -8.09
C PRO A 288 -4.99 2.45 -7.46
N GLY A 289 -5.68 1.41 -6.99
CA GLY A 289 -6.96 1.52 -6.28
C GLY A 289 -6.84 1.31 -4.78
N GLU A 290 -7.98 1.19 -4.09
CA GLU A 290 -8.07 1.02 -2.64
C GLU A 290 -7.31 -0.22 -2.13
N MET A 291 -7.30 -1.32 -2.89
CA MET A 291 -6.53 -2.52 -2.53
C MET A 291 -5.02 -2.26 -2.46
N SER A 292 -4.48 -1.49 -3.40
CA SER A 292 -3.07 -1.11 -3.39
C SER A 292 -2.76 -0.03 -2.35
N LEU A 293 -3.69 0.89 -2.11
CA LEU A 293 -3.59 1.88 -1.03
C LEU A 293 -3.63 1.25 0.37
N ALA A 294 -4.23 0.05 0.49
CA ALA A 294 -4.24 -0.74 1.72
C ALA A 294 -2.98 -1.62 1.89
N ASP A 295 -2.02 -1.56 0.96
CA ASP A 295 -0.83 -2.41 1.00
C ASP A 295 -0.10 -2.32 2.35
N ASN A 296 0.32 -3.47 2.89
CA ASN A 296 0.91 -3.62 4.23
C ASN A 296 0.02 -3.11 5.40
N GLY A 297 -1.28 -2.91 5.14
CA GLY A 297 -2.26 -2.36 6.08
C GLY A 297 -3.55 -3.17 6.12
N VAL A 298 -4.67 -2.47 6.29
CA VAL A 298 -6.01 -3.03 6.45
C VAL A 298 -6.93 -2.50 5.36
N LEU A 299 -7.63 -3.40 4.69
CA LEU A 299 -8.81 -3.09 3.88
C LEU A 299 -10.05 -3.50 4.67
N PHE A 300 -10.82 -2.51 5.14
CA PHE A 300 -12.02 -2.71 5.92
C PHE A 300 -13.28 -2.57 5.04
N LEU A 301 -14.09 -3.63 4.98
CA LEU A 301 -15.36 -3.63 4.27
C LEU A 301 -16.51 -3.73 5.28
N ASP A 302 -17.14 -2.60 5.54
CA ASP A 302 -18.35 -2.58 6.36
C ASP A 302 -19.57 -2.95 5.51
N GLU A 303 -20.55 -3.60 6.11
CA GLU A 303 -21.76 -4.07 5.41
C GLU A 303 -21.41 -4.95 4.19
N LEU A 304 -20.51 -5.91 4.35
CA LEU A 304 -19.96 -6.77 3.30
C LEU A 304 -21.00 -7.25 2.24
N PRO A 305 -22.22 -7.72 2.58
CA PRO A 305 -23.20 -8.17 1.59
C PRO A 305 -23.80 -7.04 0.74
N GLU A 306 -23.55 -5.76 1.04
CA GLU A 306 -24.05 -4.63 0.26
C GLU A 306 -23.08 -4.21 -0.86
N PHE A 307 -21.84 -4.70 -0.85
CA PHE A 307 -20.92 -4.52 -1.98
C PHE A 307 -21.41 -5.26 -3.22
N SER A 308 -21.16 -4.70 -4.39
CA SER A 308 -21.50 -5.40 -5.64
C SER A 308 -20.71 -6.70 -5.77
N PRO A 309 -21.33 -7.79 -6.27
CA PRO A 309 -20.64 -9.07 -6.48
C PRO A 309 -19.38 -8.92 -7.35
N ALA A 310 -19.38 -8.01 -8.32
CA ALA A 310 -18.26 -7.76 -9.20
C ALA A 310 -17.05 -7.17 -8.42
N VAL A 311 -17.28 -6.26 -7.46
CA VAL A 311 -16.21 -5.72 -6.58
C VAL A 311 -15.64 -6.83 -5.70
N LEU A 312 -16.50 -7.65 -5.07
CA LEU A 312 -16.05 -8.75 -4.20
C LEU A 312 -15.23 -9.80 -4.98
N GLU A 313 -15.59 -10.06 -6.23
CA GLU A 313 -14.87 -11.03 -7.08
C GLU A 313 -13.46 -10.52 -7.46
N THR A 314 -13.29 -9.20 -7.69
CA THR A 314 -11.98 -8.63 -8.03
C THR A 314 -10.95 -8.77 -6.91
N MET A 315 -11.37 -8.96 -5.65
CA MET A 315 -10.45 -9.12 -4.51
C MET A 315 -9.83 -10.52 -4.41
N ARG A 316 -10.39 -11.53 -5.10
CA ARG A 316 -9.95 -12.93 -4.94
C ARG A 316 -8.50 -13.15 -5.30
N GLN A 317 -8.07 -12.63 -6.44
CA GLN A 317 -6.70 -12.77 -6.90
C GLN A 317 -5.71 -11.98 -6.03
N PRO A 318 -5.94 -10.68 -5.72
CA PRO A 318 -5.05 -9.94 -4.81
C PRO A 318 -4.86 -10.57 -3.43
N LEU A 319 -5.92 -11.19 -2.87
CA LEU A 319 -5.83 -11.90 -1.59
C LEU A 319 -4.96 -13.18 -1.65
N GLU A 320 -4.75 -13.76 -2.82
CA GLU A 320 -3.87 -14.92 -3.02
C GLU A 320 -2.43 -14.48 -3.41
N ASP A 321 -2.34 -13.59 -4.41
CA ASP A 321 -1.08 -13.23 -5.03
C ASP A 321 -0.35 -12.07 -4.31
N GLY A 322 -1.07 -11.29 -3.47
CA GLY A 322 -0.54 -10.09 -2.82
C GLY A 322 -0.16 -8.98 -3.80
N SER A 323 -0.70 -9.03 -5.01
CA SER A 323 -0.48 -8.03 -6.06
C SER A 323 -1.68 -7.94 -6.99
N ILE A 324 -1.81 -6.79 -7.65
CA ILE A 324 -2.85 -6.57 -8.65
C ILE A 324 -2.25 -6.04 -9.94
N THR A 325 -2.59 -6.69 -11.06
CA THR A 325 -2.13 -6.28 -12.38
C THR A 325 -3.27 -5.61 -13.15
N ILE A 326 -3.06 -4.35 -13.52
CA ILE A 326 -3.98 -3.55 -14.30
C ILE A 326 -3.50 -3.55 -15.75
N SER A 327 -4.28 -4.14 -16.66
CA SER A 327 -3.95 -4.21 -18.07
C SER A 327 -4.93 -3.39 -18.92
N ARG A 328 -4.40 -2.60 -19.86
CA ARG A 328 -5.14 -1.77 -20.82
C ARG A 328 -4.39 -1.80 -22.18
N ALA A 329 -5.03 -1.27 -23.21
CA ALA A 329 -4.37 -1.12 -24.53
C ALA A 329 -3.07 -0.30 -24.46
N THR A 330 -2.96 0.61 -23.49
CA THR A 330 -1.77 1.45 -23.23
C THR A 330 -0.67 0.71 -22.49
N GLY A 331 -0.92 -0.53 -22.03
CA GLY A 331 0.02 -1.42 -21.37
C GLY A 331 -0.45 -2.01 -20.05
N SER A 332 0.45 -2.60 -19.28
CA SER A 332 0.17 -3.27 -18.01
C SER A 332 1.04 -2.71 -16.89
N VAL A 333 0.47 -2.58 -15.70
CA VAL A 333 1.15 -2.17 -14.47
C VAL A 333 0.73 -3.09 -13.34
N THR A 334 1.69 -3.53 -12.52
CA THR A 334 1.44 -4.34 -11.33
C THR A 334 1.72 -3.50 -10.09
N TYR A 335 0.77 -3.50 -9.15
CA TYR A 335 0.88 -2.85 -7.85
C TYR A 335 0.88 -3.89 -6.73
N PRO A 336 1.59 -3.65 -5.63
CA PRO A 336 1.46 -4.46 -4.44
C PRO A 336 0.05 -4.30 -3.84
N SER A 337 -0.46 -5.36 -3.22
CA SER A 337 -1.78 -5.35 -2.56
C SER A 337 -1.83 -6.40 -1.44
N ARG A 338 -0.82 -6.40 -0.57
CA ARG A 338 -0.72 -7.28 0.59
C ARG A 338 -1.41 -6.64 1.77
N PHE A 339 -2.71 -6.71 1.81
CA PHE A 339 -3.53 -6.16 2.88
C PHE A 339 -4.16 -7.27 3.74
N MET A 340 -4.45 -6.95 4.98
CA MET A 340 -5.30 -7.73 5.85
C MET A 340 -6.77 -7.35 5.57
N LEU A 341 -7.58 -8.30 5.14
CA LEU A 341 -9.00 -8.07 4.90
C LEU A 341 -9.77 -8.17 6.22
N VAL A 342 -10.43 -7.09 6.58
CA VAL A 342 -11.34 -7.03 7.72
C VAL A 342 -12.73 -6.75 7.19
N CYS A 343 -13.68 -7.62 7.49
CA CYS A 343 -15.06 -7.48 7.05
C CYS A 343 -16.01 -7.36 8.24
N ALA A 344 -17.08 -6.62 8.07
CA ALA A 344 -18.19 -6.59 9.02
C ALA A 344 -19.51 -6.82 8.29
N MET A 345 -20.40 -7.60 8.90
CA MET A 345 -21.77 -7.79 8.38
C MET A 345 -22.76 -8.04 9.50
N ASN A 346 -24.02 -7.83 9.19
CA ASN A 346 -25.11 -8.25 10.05
C ASN A 346 -25.45 -9.75 9.82
N PRO A 347 -26.10 -10.45 10.77
CA PRO A 347 -26.43 -11.85 10.63
C PRO A 347 -27.57 -12.09 9.61
N CYS A 348 -28.34 -11.05 9.26
CA CYS A 348 -29.38 -11.07 8.21
C CYS A 348 -29.70 -9.64 7.79
N LYS A 349 -30.58 -9.46 6.79
CA LYS A 349 -30.98 -8.15 6.28
C LYS A 349 -31.59 -7.22 7.35
N CYS A 350 -32.37 -7.74 8.33
CA CYS A 350 -32.88 -6.94 9.43
C CYS A 350 -31.90 -6.79 10.60
N GLY A 351 -30.81 -7.57 10.62
CA GLY A 351 -29.74 -7.51 11.61
C GLY A 351 -29.95 -8.32 12.89
N TRP A 352 -31.07 -9.02 13.06
CA TRP A 352 -31.47 -9.63 14.33
C TRP A 352 -31.61 -11.16 14.31
N TYR A 353 -31.14 -11.84 13.26
CA TYR A 353 -31.17 -13.30 13.19
C TYR A 353 -30.30 -13.92 14.29
N GLY A 354 -30.87 -14.90 15.03
CA GLY A 354 -30.20 -15.53 16.18
C GLY A 354 -30.17 -14.71 17.47
N HIS A 355 -30.63 -13.43 17.44
CA HIS A 355 -30.58 -12.59 18.64
C HIS A 355 -31.69 -12.98 19.64
N PRO A 356 -31.36 -13.06 20.96
CA PRO A 356 -32.31 -13.49 22.01
C PRO A 356 -33.59 -12.63 22.09
N SER A 357 -33.56 -11.39 21.61
CA SER A 357 -34.73 -10.48 21.65
C SER A 357 -35.90 -10.89 20.76
N GLY A 358 -35.76 -11.90 19.90
CA GLY A 358 -36.80 -12.33 18.98
C GLY A 358 -37.22 -11.30 17.91
N ARG A 359 -36.45 -10.22 17.72
CA ARG A 359 -36.77 -9.12 16.78
C ARG A 359 -36.64 -9.49 15.31
N CYS A 360 -36.01 -10.62 15.00
CA CYS A 360 -35.83 -11.05 13.62
C CYS A 360 -37.18 -11.38 12.97
N ARG A 361 -37.42 -10.77 11.78
CA ARG A 361 -38.63 -11.03 10.96
C ARG A 361 -38.27 -11.65 9.61
N CYS A 362 -37.00 -12.01 9.40
CA CYS A 362 -36.56 -12.62 8.15
C CYS A 362 -36.96 -14.09 8.08
N SER A 363 -37.46 -14.51 6.94
CA SER A 363 -37.68 -15.95 6.68
C SER A 363 -36.31 -16.64 6.50
N PRO A 364 -36.22 -17.97 6.72
CA PRO A 364 -35.00 -18.72 6.42
C PRO A 364 -34.49 -18.53 4.98
N ARG A 365 -35.40 -18.33 4.04
CA ARG A 365 -35.08 -18.05 2.63
C ARG A 365 -34.42 -16.68 2.46
N ASP A 366 -34.89 -15.66 3.19
CA ASP A 366 -34.29 -14.31 3.13
C ASP A 366 -32.91 -14.29 3.73
N VAL A 367 -32.69 -15.01 4.86
CA VAL A 367 -31.39 -15.17 5.49
C VAL A 367 -30.42 -15.81 4.52
N ARG A 368 -30.79 -16.96 3.91
CA ARG A 368 -29.93 -17.62 2.91
C ARG A 368 -29.64 -16.73 1.72
N ARG A 369 -30.62 -15.99 1.20
CA ARG A 369 -30.41 -15.04 0.09
C ARG A 369 -29.44 -13.91 0.48
N TYR A 370 -29.49 -13.44 1.71
CA TYR A 370 -28.59 -12.41 2.21
C TYR A 370 -27.16 -12.94 2.32
N HIS A 371 -26.97 -14.13 2.88
CA HIS A 371 -25.65 -14.77 2.98
C HIS A 371 -25.06 -15.10 1.60
N ALA A 372 -25.88 -15.55 0.67
CA ALA A 372 -25.47 -15.89 -0.70
C ALA A 372 -24.90 -14.69 -1.51
N ARG A 373 -25.06 -13.43 -1.02
CA ARG A 373 -24.40 -12.28 -1.63
C ARG A 373 -22.87 -12.28 -1.43
N VAL A 374 -22.40 -12.96 -0.38
CA VAL A 374 -20.97 -13.19 -0.14
C VAL A 374 -20.63 -14.55 -0.72
N SER A 375 -19.78 -14.57 -1.74
CA SER A 375 -19.42 -15.81 -2.43
C SER A 375 -18.64 -16.76 -1.52
N GLY A 376 -18.91 -18.07 -1.65
CA GLY A 376 -18.14 -19.10 -0.95
C GLY A 376 -16.62 -18.95 -1.13
N PRO A 377 -16.11 -18.73 -2.36
CA PRO A 377 -14.69 -18.48 -2.60
C PRO A 377 -14.09 -17.28 -1.84
N LEU A 378 -14.87 -16.22 -1.55
CA LEU A 378 -14.38 -15.12 -0.71
C LEU A 378 -14.37 -15.52 0.78
N LEU A 379 -15.43 -16.19 1.27
CA LEU A 379 -15.49 -16.75 2.63
C LEU A 379 -14.33 -17.74 2.89
N ASP A 380 -13.98 -18.50 1.86
CA ASP A 380 -12.80 -19.36 1.91
C ASP A 380 -11.48 -18.61 2.13
N ARG A 381 -11.39 -17.32 1.88
CA ARG A 381 -10.20 -16.48 2.10
C ARG A 381 -10.20 -15.75 3.44
N ILE A 382 -11.27 -15.89 4.20
CA ILE A 382 -11.37 -15.39 5.57
C ILE A 382 -10.93 -16.50 6.52
N ASP A 383 -9.95 -16.23 7.36
CA ASP A 383 -9.38 -17.21 8.29
C ASP A 383 -10.16 -17.29 9.59
N ILE A 384 -10.62 -16.14 10.10
CA ILE A 384 -11.27 -15.99 11.40
C ILE A 384 -12.65 -15.42 11.19
N ILE A 385 -13.67 -16.09 11.73
CA ILE A 385 -15.05 -15.57 11.80
C ILE A 385 -15.43 -15.52 13.28
N THR A 386 -15.87 -14.35 13.73
CA THR A 386 -16.27 -14.15 15.14
C THR A 386 -17.57 -13.39 15.24
N GLU A 387 -18.38 -13.78 16.23
CA GLU A 387 -19.62 -13.07 16.56
C GLU A 387 -19.33 -11.91 17.49
N VAL A 388 -19.91 -10.76 17.20
CA VAL A 388 -19.88 -9.56 18.03
C VAL A 388 -21.23 -9.43 18.72
N PRO A 389 -21.36 -9.83 19.99
CA PRO A 389 -22.63 -9.80 20.71
C PRO A 389 -23.09 -8.37 20.98
N SER A 390 -24.40 -8.20 21.20
CA SER A 390 -24.92 -6.96 21.77
C SER A 390 -24.46 -6.83 23.22
N LEU A 391 -24.05 -5.64 23.62
CA LEU A 391 -23.68 -5.36 24.99
C LEU A 391 -24.92 -5.25 25.88
N HIS A 392 -24.85 -5.82 27.08
CA HIS A 392 -25.83 -5.60 28.12
C HIS A 392 -25.56 -4.28 28.84
N PHE A 393 -26.61 -3.72 29.43
CA PHE A 393 -26.49 -2.43 30.11
C PHE A 393 -25.49 -2.46 31.29
N ASP A 394 -25.40 -3.59 32.00
CA ASP A 394 -24.47 -3.78 33.12
C ASP A 394 -23.00 -3.83 32.64
N GLU A 395 -22.73 -4.39 31.45
CA GLU A 395 -21.40 -4.41 30.84
C GLU A 395 -20.94 -3.00 30.45
N LEU A 396 -21.87 -2.15 29.99
CA LEU A 396 -21.58 -0.74 29.70
C LEU A 396 -21.24 0.07 30.94
N ARG A 397 -21.85 -0.26 32.11
CA ARG A 397 -21.59 0.37 33.39
C ARG A 397 -20.38 -0.17 34.12
N SER A 398 -19.81 -1.27 33.66
CA SER A 398 -18.61 -1.87 34.27
C SER A 398 -17.51 -0.83 34.45
N THR A 399 -16.92 -0.80 35.61
CA THR A 399 -15.77 0.03 35.99
C THR A 399 -14.44 -0.67 35.70
N THR A 400 -14.48 -1.92 35.26
CA THR A 400 -13.27 -2.67 34.86
C THR A 400 -12.59 -1.92 33.70
N VAL A 401 -11.32 -1.58 33.88
CA VAL A 401 -10.52 -0.93 32.85
C VAL A 401 -10.06 -2.03 31.87
N PRO A 402 -10.49 -1.98 30.59
CA PRO A 402 -10.04 -2.93 29.59
C PRO A 402 -8.55 -2.78 29.30
N GLU A 403 -7.95 -3.81 28.72
CA GLU A 403 -6.55 -3.75 28.26
C GLU A 403 -6.33 -2.64 27.23
N SER A 404 -5.22 -1.91 27.37
CA SER A 404 -4.85 -0.87 26.39
C SER A 404 -4.29 -1.48 25.10
N SER A 405 -4.38 -0.73 24.01
CA SER A 405 -3.75 -1.09 22.74
C SER A 405 -2.25 -1.39 22.88
N ALA A 406 -1.55 -0.68 23.78
CA ALA A 406 -0.12 -0.88 24.00
C ALA A 406 0.20 -2.28 24.53
N VAL A 407 -0.59 -2.79 25.49
CA VAL A 407 -0.39 -4.14 26.06
C VAL A 407 -0.64 -5.22 25.01
N VAL A 408 -1.75 -5.10 24.26
CA VAL A 408 -2.08 -6.05 23.19
C VAL A 408 -1.01 -6.00 22.08
N LYS A 409 -0.59 -4.79 21.67
CA LYS A 409 0.46 -4.60 20.66
C LYS A 409 1.76 -5.26 21.05
N GLN A 410 2.17 -5.20 22.32
CA GLN A 410 3.39 -5.84 22.80
C GLN A 410 3.35 -7.37 22.60
N ARG A 411 2.20 -8.04 22.91
CA ARG A 411 2.02 -9.48 22.65
C ARG A 411 2.08 -9.79 21.15
N VAL A 412 1.42 -8.98 20.33
CA VAL A 412 1.45 -9.09 18.86
C VAL A 412 2.87 -8.94 18.31
N GLU A 413 3.64 -7.95 18.78
CA GLU A 413 5.03 -7.73 18.36
C GLU A 413 5.93 -8.92 18.76
N THR A 414 5.72 -9.49 19.94
CA THR A 414 6.46 -10.69 20.38
C THR A 414 6.19 -11.88 19.46
N ALA A 415 4.92 -12.17 19.15
CA ALA A 415 4.55 -13.23 18.20
C ALA A 415 5.12 -12.97 16.80
N ARG A 416 5.10 -11.72 16.34
CA ARG A 416 5.70 -11.32 15.06
C ARG A 416 7.22 -11.43 15.04
N ALA A 417 7.89 -11.22 16.15
CA ALA A 417 9.33 -11.45 16.26
C ALA A 417 9.69 -12.91 16.05
N ILE A 418 8.91 -13.85 16.66
CA ILE A 418 9.05 -15.29 16.44
C ILE A 418 8.85 -15.64 14.96
N GLN A 419 7.83 -15.08 14.31
CA GLN A 419 7.55 -15.31 12.88
C GLN A 419 8.65 -14.75 11.99
N ARG A 420 9.17 -13.55 12.26
CA ARG A 420 10.29 -12.99 11.49
C ARG A 420 11.53 -13.88 11.55
N GLU A 421 11.84 -14.45 12.71
CA GLU A 421 12.96 -15.38 12.85
C GLU A 421 12.69 -16.69 12.10
N ARG A 422 11.48 -17.26 12.26
CA ARG A 422 11.03 -18.50 11.58
C ARG A 422 11.13 -18.41 10.06
N PHE A 423 10.78 -17.27 9.49
CA PHE A 423 10.67 -17.08 8.04
C PHE A 423 11.90 -16.42 7.40
N LYS A 424 13.02 -16.29 8.14
CA LYS A 424 14.28 -15.80 7.56
C LYS A 424 14.68 -16.62 6.33
N GLY A 425 14.98 -15.92 5.23
CA GLY A 425 15.37 -16.54 3.97
C GLY A 425 14.21 -17.13 3.14
N THR A 426 12.96 -16.89 3.54
CA THR A 426 11.77 -17.25 2.77
C THR A 426 11.03 -16.00 2.28
N SER A 427 10.06 -16.17 1.36
CA SER A 427 9.16 -15.11 0.93
C SER A 427 7.99 -14.89 1.89
N CYS A 428 7.84 -15.72 2.92
CA CYS A 428 6.76 -15.67 3.89
C CYS A 428 6.98 -14.52 4.89
N ARG A 429 5.97 -13.68 5.09
CA ARG A 429 6.06 -12.52 6.00
C ARG A 429 5.38 -12.77 7.35
N CYS A 430 4.39 -13.64 7.39
CA CYS A 430 3.59 -13.97 8.58
C CYS A 430 2.88 -15.33 8.42
N ASN A 431 2.30 -15.83 9.50
CA ASN A 431 1.67 -17.14 9.50
C ASN A 431 0.53 -17.29 8.48
N ALA A 432 -0.26 -16.23 8.22
CA ALA A 432 -1.32 -16.26 7.20
C ALA A 432 -0.79 -16.52 5.78
N ASN A 433 0.47 -16.16 5.51
CA ASN A 433 1.09 -16.32 4.19
C ASN A 433 1.80 -17.68 3.99
N MET A 434 1.83 -18.57 5.00
CA MET A 434 2.47 -19.88 4.88
C MET A 434 1.87 -20.70 3.74
N GLN A 435 2.73 -21.26 2.90
CA GLN A 435 2.36 -22.21 1.86
C GLN A 435 2.57 -23.65 2.33
N THR A 436 2.32 -24.62 1.48
CA THR A 436 2.41 -26.04 1.85
C THR A 436 3.75 -26.46 2.48
N PRO A 437 4.92 -25.99 2.00
CA PRO A 437 6.20 -26.34 2.64
C PRO A 437 6.32 -25.84 4.08
N GLU A 438 5.94 -24.57 4.32
CA GLU A 438 5.99 -23.96 5.65
C GLU A 438 4.97 -24.59 6.59
N LEU A 439 3.76 -24.92 6.10
CA LEU A 439 2.73 -25.61 6.87
C LEU A 439 3.20 -27.00 7.35
N ARG A 440 3.87 -27.76 6.48
CA ARG A 440 4.42 -29.05 6.84
C ARG A 440 5.50 -28.94 7.91
N ARG A 441 6.35 -27.92 7.81
CA ARG A 441 7.49 -27.73 8.70
C ARG A 441 7.11 -27.15 10.06
N PHE A 442 6.18 -26.19 10.10
CA PHE A 442 5.93 -25.37 11.29
C PHE A 442 4.54 -25.56 11.92
N CYS A 443 3.66 -26.32 11.27
CA CYS A 443 2.30 -26.56 11.75
C CYS A 443 2.02 -28.06 11.87
N GLU A 444 3.02 -28.84 12.31
CA GLU A 444 2.84 -30.24 12.65
C GLU A 444 1.96 -30.37 13.89
N LEU A 445 1.07 -31.34 13.90
CA LEU A 445 0.19 -31.69 15.02
C LEU A 445 0.64 -32.97 15.66
N ASP A 446 0.57 -33.03 16.98
CA ASP A 446 0.75 -34.27 17.71
C ASP A 446 -0.44 -35.23 17.49
N GLU A 447 -0.38 -36.43 18.02
CA GLU A 447 -1.44 -37.46 17.88
C GLU A 447 -2.79 -36.95 18.40
N THR A 448 -2.79 -36.25 19.53
CA THR A 448 -4.00 -35.68 20.15
C THR A 448 -4.58 -34.57 19.27
N GLY A 449 -3.75 -33.66 18.77
CA GLY A 449 -4.15 -32.60 17.85
C GLY A 449 -4.66 -33.13 16.51
N ALA A 450 -4.01 -34.19 15.98
CA ALA A 450 -4.45 -34.85 14.75
C ALA A 450 -5.85 -35.50 14.93
N LEU A 451 -6.11 -36.13 16.06
CA LEU A 451 -7.42 -36.73 16.38
C LEU A 451 -8.50 -35.64 16.52
N LEU A 452 -8.20 -34.56 17.23
CA LEU A 452 -9.11 -33.42 17.39
C LEU A 452 -9.43 -32.79 16.04
N MET A 453 -8.44 -32.59 15.18
CA MET A 453 -8.63 -32.08 13.84
C MET A 453 -9.46 -33.01 12.95
N GLN A 454 -9.28 -34.32 13.05
CA GLN A 454 -10.08 -35.30 12.33
C GLN A 454 -11.55 -35.20 12.75
N GLN A 455 -11.83 -35.16 14.04
CA GLN A 455 -13.19 -35.02 14.57
C GLN A 455 -13.84 -33.72 14.09
N ALA A 456 -13.10 -32.61 14.11
CA ALA A 456 -13.58 -31.32 13.59
C ALA A 456 -13.83 -31.38 12.09
N PHE A 457 -12.95 -32.04 11.33
CA PHE A 457 -13.09 -32.19 9.87
C PHE A 457 -14.37 -32.94 9.50
N GLU A 458 -14.65 -34.04 10.17
CA GLU A 458 -15.82 -34.87 9.94
C GLU A 458 -17.12 -34.20 10.42
N SER A 459 -17.12 -33.62 11.62
CA SER A 459 -18.33 -33.04 12.23
C SER A 459 -18.76 -31.71 11.61
N LEU A 460 -17.81 -30.89 11.17
CA LEU A 460 -18.06 -29.57 10.59
C LEU A 460 -18.03 -29.56 9.06
N GLY A 461 -17.77 -30.70 8.40
CA GLY A 461 -17.69 -30.77 6.94
C GLY A 461 -16.59 -29.89 6.34
N LEU A 462 -15.43 -29.81 7.00
CA LEU A 462 -14.34 -28.93 6.59
C LEU A 462 -13.76 -29.32 5.23
N THR A 463 -13.27 -28.33 4.48
CA THR A 463 -12.51 -28.56 3.25
C THR A 463 -10.99 -28.62 3.54
N ALA A 464 -10.19 -29.12 2.58
CA ALA A 464 -8.73 -29.10 2.68
C ALA A 464 -8.19 -27.69 2.90
N ARG A 465 -8.82 -26.67 2.29
CA ARG A 465 -8.45 -25.25 2.52
C ARG A 465 -8.74 -24.81 3.95
N SER A 466 -9.88 -25.21 4.52
CA SER A 466 -10.21 -24.92 5.92
C SER A 466 -9.24 -25.59 6.89
N TYR A 467 -8.83 -26.82 6.59
CA TYR A 467 -7.81 -27.54 7.36
C TYR A 467 -6.49 -26.76 7.46
N ASP A 468 -5.95 -26.29 6.34
CA ASP A 468 -4.71 -25.52 6.33
C ASP A 468 -4.84 -24.16 7.04
N ARG A 469 -6.00 -23.52 6.98
CA ARG A 469 -6.25 -22.25 7.70
C ARG A 469 -6.32 -22.43 9.20
N ILE A 470 -7.02 -23.44 9.68
CA ILE A 470 -7.05 -23.76 11.11
C ILE A 470 -5.64 -23.96 11.63
N ARG A 471 -4.77 -24.66 10.88
CA ARG A 471 -3.35 -24.86 11.26
C ARG A 471 -2.56 -23.54 11.32
N ARG A 472 -2.76 -22.62 10.35
CA ARG A 472 -2.13 -21.28 10.37
C ARG A 472 -2.57 -20.46 11.57
N VAL A 473 -3.87 -20.47 11.87
CA VAL A 473 -4.44 -19.75 13.02
C VAL A 473 -3.94 -20.38 14.32
N ALA A 474 -3.98 -21.71 14.44
CA ALA A 474 -3.45 -22.43 15.62
C ALA A 474 -1.96 -22.15 15.86
N ARG A 475 -1.13 -22.08 14.79
CA ARG A 475 0.27 -21.66 14.90
C ARG A 475 0.41 -20.25 15.45
N THR A 476 -0.47 -19.34 15.03
CA THR A 476 -0.46 -17.95 15.53
C THR A 476 -0.85 -17.87 17.00
N ILE A 477 -1.84 -18.66 17.43
CA ILE A 477 -2.24 -18.75 18.84
C ILE A 477 -1.10 -19.31 19.68
N ALA A 478 -0.41 -20.36 19.19
CA ALA A 478 0.77 -20.91 19.85
C ALA A 478 1.93 -19.91 19.94
N ASP A 479 2.15 -19.08 18.88
CA ASP A 479 3.16 -18.01 18.92
C ASP A 479 2.82 -16.94 19.97
N LEU A 480 1.54 -16.56 20.10
CA LEU A 480 1.05 -15.64 21.14
C LEU A 480 1.21 -16.22 22.55
N ALA A 481 1.11 -17.54 22.70
CA ALA A 481 1.35 -18.26 23.95
C ALA A 481 2.85 -18.51 24.22
N GLY A 482 3.75 -18.19 23.28
CA GLY A 482 5.18 -18.49 23.36
C GLY A 482 5.50 -20.00 23.27
N SER A 483 4.59 -20.80 22.71
CA SER A 483 4.75 -22.26 22.58
C SER A 483 5.48 -22.62 21.29
N GLU A 484 6.47 -23.53 21.38
CA GLU A 484 7.18 -24.04 20.20
C GLU A 484 6.29 -24.94 19.34
N SER A 485 5.37 -25.69 19.97
CA SER A 485 4.45 -26.62 19.31
C SER A 485 3.01 -26.12 19.34
N ILE A 486 2.20 -26.60 18.40
CA ILE A 486 0.75 -26.39 18.43
C ILE A 486 0.16 -27.41 19.40
N LEU A 487 -0.35 -26.94 20.54
CA LEU A 487 -1.02 -27.76 21.54
C LEU A 487 -2.52 -27.92 21.23
N PRO A 488 -3.22 -28.94 21.76
CA PRO A 488 -4.67 -29.12 21.53
C PRO A 488 -5.54 -27.93 21.90
N GLU A 489 -5.16 -27.15 22.91
CA GLU A 489 -5.84 -25.91 23.32
C GLU A 489 -5.76 -24.82 22.23
N HIS A 490 -4.59 -24.66 21.59
CA HIS A 490 -4.40 -23.71 20.48
C HIS A 490 -5.25 -24.11 19.27
N LEU A 491 -5.32 -25.42 19.02
CA LEU A 491 -6.13 -25.96 17.93
C LEU A 491 -7.63 -25.81 18.19
N SER A 492 -8.07 -26.04 19.42
CA SER A 492 -9.47 -25.86 19.83
C SER A 492 -9.95 -24.42 19.65
N GLU A 493 -9.13 -23.42 20.07
CA GLU A 493 -9.43 -22.01 19.83
C GLU A 493 -9.51 -21.71 18.32
N ALA A 494 -8.59 -22.22 17.51
CA ALA A 494 -8.57 -22.01 16.06
C ALA A 494 -9.79 -22.64 15.35
N ILE A 495 -10.26 -23.80 15.80
CA ILE A 495 -11.45 -24.49 15.29
C ILE A 495 -12.70 -23.65 15.57
N GLN A 496 -12.82 -23.04 16.77
CA GLN A 496 -13.97 -22.20 17.11
C GLN A 496 -14.16 -21.03 16.13
N TYR A 497 -13.09 -20.46 15.58
CA TYR A 497 -13.18 -19.41 14.55
C TYR A 497 -13.72 -19.89 13.21
N ARG A 498 -13.98 -21.21 13.04
CA ARG A 498 -14.54 -21.81 11.80
C ARG A 498 -15.87 -22.51 12.03
N THR A 499 -16.44 -22.46 13.24
CA THR A 499 -17.71 -23.15 13.57
C THR A 499 -18.97 -22.35 13.22
N HIS A 500 -18.86 -21.14 12.69
CA HIS A 500 -20.00 -20.30 12.39
C HIS A 500 -20.90 -20.88 11.29
N GLN A 501 -22.23 -20.85 11.51
CA GLN A 501 -23.25 -21.41 10.59
C GLN A 501 -23.16 -20.90 9.15
N LEU A 502 -22.60 -19.72 8.89
CA LEU A 502 -22.35 -19.17 7.55
C LEU A 502 -21.45 -20.06 6.68
N ILE A 503 -20.65 -20.93 7.29
CA ILE A 503 -19.70 -21.79 6.57
C ILE A 503 -20.30 -23.20 6.36
N GLN A 504 -21.32 -23.54 7.13
CA GLN A 504 -21.91 -24.88 7.16
C GLN A 504 -23.10 -25.07 6.20
N ASN A 505 -23.47 -24.05 5.41
CA ASN A 505 -24.62 -24.09 4.49
C ASN A 505 -24.19 -24.04 3.02
#